data_e056096b29b32aa4b4017d605a21a500
#
_entry.id   e056096b29b32aa4b4017d605a21a500
#
_cell.length_a   1.000
_cell.length_b   1.000
_cell.length_c   1.000
_cell.angle_alpha   90.00
_cell.angle_beta   90.00
_cell.angle_gamma   90.00
#
_symmetry.space_group_name_H-M   'P 1'
#
loop_
_entity.id
_entity.type
_entity.pdbx_description
1 polymer ?
#
loop_
_entity_poly.entity_id
_entity_poly.type
_entity_poly.pdbx_seq_one_letter_code
_entity_poly.pdbx_strand_id
1 'polypeptide(L)'
;MAEPLYTRDILKLATSIPFEERLEIADGRAEKRAPICGSQMACDVCLDDNQHITEIGLDISACALGQASAALMGQDIIGRSLPELKETLRQLKAYLAGEIEDVTSWPSLMALSAARPHKGRHGAICLPFETVIAAFEAAMVAKTEALPA
;
A
#
# COMPACT_ATOMS: atom_id res chain seq x y z
N MET A 1 -3.19 -26.80 13.43
CA MET A 1 -3.55 -26.62 12.01
C MET A 1 -3.19 -25.21 11.55
N ALA A 2 -2.64 -25.12 10.36
CA ALA A 2 -2.35 -23.81 9.79
C ALA A 2 -3.66 -23.11 9.41
N GLU A 3 -3.72 -21.81 9.60
CA GLU A 3 -4.85 -21.00 9.15
C GLU A 3 -4.95 -21.05 7.63
N PRO A 4 -6.17 -21.10 7.07
CA PRO A 4 -6.32 -21.01 5.62
C PRO A 4 -5.80 -19.66 5.13
N LEU A 5 -5.03 -19.67 4.05
CA LEU A 5 -4.45 -18.46 3.48
C LEU A 5 -5.52 -17.51 2.92
N TYR A 6 -6.53 -18.06 2.26
CA TYR A 6 -7.61 -17.28 1.67
C TYR A 6 -8.88 -17.47 2.49
N THR A 7 -8.99 -16.69 3.56
CA THR A 7 -10.20 -16.67 4.39
C THR A 7 -11.31 -15.88 3.70
N ARG A 8 -12.54 -16.02 4.21
CA ARG A 8 -13.67 -15.21 3.73
C ARG A 8 -13.37 -13.72 3.88
N ASP A 9 -12.74 -13.32 4.98
CA ASP A 9 -12.40 -11.91 5.24
C ASP A 9 -11.38 -11.38 4.24
N ILE A 10 -10.36 -12.18 3.92
CA ILE A 10 -9.36 -11.82 2.89
C ILE A 10 -10.02 -11.64 1.53
N LEU A 11 -10.88 -12.59 1.12
CA LEU A 11 -11.58 -12.50 -0.15
C LEU A 11 -12.53 -11.31 -0.21
N LYS A 12 -13.19 -11.00 0.89
CA LYS A 12 -14.07 -9.84 0.98
C LYS A 12 -13.27 -8.53 0.84
N LEU A 13 -12.12 -8.44 1.51
CA LEU A 13 -11.22 -7.28 1.37
C LEU A 13 -10.75 -7.13 -0.08
N ALA A 14 -10.35 -8.24 -0.70
CA ALA A 14 -9.84 -8.23 -2.07
C ALA A 14 -10.85 -7.71 -3.09
N THR A 15 -12.15 -7.80 -2.80
CA THR A 15 -13.22 -7.30 -3.67
C THR A 15 -13.79 -5.96 -3.23
N SER A 16 -13.18 -5.32 -2.23
CA SER A 16 -13.68 -4.07 -1.63
C SER A 16 -12.61 -2.99 -1.59
N ILE A 17 -11.76 -2.92 -2.62
CA ILE A 17 -10.68 -1.94 -2.68
C ILE A 17 -11.27 -0.56 -2.95
N PRO A 18 -11.02 0.44 -2.07
CA PRO A 18 -11.47 1.79 -2.34
C PRO A 18 -10.53 2.49 -3.34
N PHE A 19 -11.02 3.55 -3.96
CA PHE A 19 -10.23 4.43 -4.83
C PHE A 19 -9.68 3.77 -6.08
N GLU A 20 -10.35 2.78 -6.63
CA GLU A 20 -9.91 2.08 -7.85
C GLU A 20 -10.11 2.90 -9.14
N GLU A 21 -10.22 4.20 -9.03
CA GLU A 21 -10.35 5.11 -10.16
C GLU A 21 -9.10 5.99 -10.23
N ARG A 22 -8.40 5.95 -11.37
CA ARG A 22 -7.20 6.78 -11.55
C ARG A 22 -7.58 8.26 -11.51
N LEU A 23 -6.71 9.08 -10.92
CA LEU A 23 -6.92 10.53 -10.87
C LEU A 23 -6.55 11.16 -12.21
N GLU A 24 -7.38 12.08 -12.71
CA GLU A 24 -7.05 12.83 -13.92
C GLU A 24 -5.88 13.79 -13.66
N ILE A 25 -5.93 14.44 -12.49
CA ILE A 25 -4.90 15.37 -12.05
C ILE A 25 -4.29 14.81 -10.78
N ALA A 26 -2.99 14.63 -10.77
CA ALA A 26 -2.28 14.11 -9.61
C ALA A 26 -0.98 14.88 -9.40
N ASP A 27 -0.58 15.02 -8.13
CA ASP A 27 0.71 15.62 -7.79
C ASP A 27 1.86 14.66 -8.06
N GLY A 28 1.62 13.37 -7.91
CA GLY A 28 2.60 12.33 -8.21
C GLY A 28 1.95 11.02 -8.62
N ARG A 29 2.69 10.27 -9.45
CA ARG A 29 2.26 8.96 -9.96
C ARG A 29 3.42 8.00 -9.91
N ALA A 30 3.13 6.72 -9.68
CA ALA A 30 4.13 5.67 -9.73
C ALA A 30 3.49 4.35 -10.13
N GLU A 31 4.32 3.46 -10.64
CA GLU A 31 3.93 2.09 -10.99
C GLU A 31 5.05 1.17 -10.54
N LYS A 32 4.70 0.05 -9.90
CA LYS A 32 5.65 -0.94 -9.43
C LYS A 32 5.14 -2.35 -9.67
N ARG A 33 6.08 -3.30 -9.69
CA ARG A 33 5.81 -4.72 -9.83
C ARG A 33 6.45 -5.49 -8.69
N ALA A 34 5.79 -6.58 -8.28
CA ALA A 34 6.38 -7.55 -7.37
C ALA A 34 7.03 -8.64 -8.23
N PRO A 35 8.36 -8.81 -8.17
CA PRO A 35 9.08 -9.67 -9.14
C PRO A 35 8.67 -11.13 -9.12
N ILE A 36 8.37 -11.69 -7.96
CA ILE A 36 8.13 -13.12 -7.80
C ILE A 36 6.75 -13.54 -8.32
N CYS A 37 5.71 -12.79 -7.97
CA CYS A 37 4.33 -13.19 -8.30
C CYS A 37 3.76 -12.47 -9.53
N GLY A 38 4.48 -11.51 -10.11
CA GLY A 38 4.00 -10.76 -11.26
C GLY A 38 2.91 -9.74 -10.95
N SER A 39 2.60 -9.52 -9.68
CA SER A 39 1.65 -8.47 -9.28
C SER A 39 2.17 -7.10 -9.67
N GLN A 40 1.26 -6.20 -10.05
CA GLN A 40 1.63 -4.83 -10.42
C GLN A 40 0.57 -3.86 -9.91
N MET A 41 1.01 -2.62 -9.66
CA MET A 41 0.13 -1.57 -9.17
C MET A 41 0.58 -0.22 -9.67
N ALA A 42 -0.39 0.59 -10.06
CA ALA A 42 -0.20 2.01 -10.34
C ALA A 42 -0.94 2.81 -9.29
N CYS A 43 -0.39 3.96 -8.91
CA CYS A 43 -0.95 4.82 -7.88
C CYS A 43 -0.76 6.29 -8.24
N ASP A 44 -1.81 7.07 -8.03
CA ASP A 44 -1.81 8.53 -8.17
C ASP A 44 -2.09 9.12 -6.81
N VAL A 45 -1.40 10.21 -6.44
CA VAL A 45 -1.65 10.90 -5.17
C VAL A 45 -1.72 12.41 -5.36
N CYS A 46 -2.55 13.06 -4.54
CA CYS A 46 -2.52 14.51 -4.32
C CYS A 46 -2.20 14.76 -2.86
N LEU A 47 -1.44 15.82 -2.62
CA LEU A 47 -1.00 16.20 -1.28
C LEU A 47 -1.50 17.60 -0.93
N ASP A 48 -1.74 17.84 0.38
CA ASP A 48 -2.00 19.18 0.87
C ASP A 48 -0.69 19.93 1.13
N ASP A 49 -0.79 21.18 1.61
CA ASP A 49 0.37 22.02 1.88
C ASP A 49 1.26 21.48 3.01
N ASN A 50 0.71 20.62 3.86
CA ASN A 50 1.43 19.97 4.96
C ASN A 50 1.98 18.60 4.57
N GLN A 51 1.91 18.24 3.29
CA GLN A 51 2.41 16.98 2.75
C GLN A 51 1.69 15.76 3.35
N HIS A 52 0.36 15.84 3.39
CA HIS A 52 -0.51 14.72 3.74
C HIS A 52 -1.34 14.35 2.51
N ILE A 53 -1.65 13.08 2.33
CA ILE A 53 -2.45 12.60 1.20
C ILE A 53 -3.89 13.09 1.34
N THR A 54 -4.38 13.78 0.31
CA THR A 54 -5.77 14.24 0.24
C THR A 54 -6.61 13.44 -0.75
N GLU A 55 -5.98 12.93 -1.81
CA GLU A 55 -6.66 12.12 -2.83
C GLU A 55 -5.71 11.03 -3.29
N ILE A 56 -6.28 9.89 -3.66
CA ILE A 56 -5.53 8.76 -4.19
C ILE A 56 -6.34 8.05 -5.26
N GLY A 57 -5.65 7.52 -6.27
CA GLY A 57 -6.23 6.65 -7.29
C GLY A 57 -5.37 5.42 -7.44
N LEU A 58 -6.00 4.25 -7.57
CA LEU A 58 -5.31 2.96 -7.60
C LEU A 58 -5.73 2.14 -8.81
N ASP A 59 -4.77 1.44 -9.39
CA ASP A 59 -5.02 0.40 -10.38
C ASP A 59 -4.10 -0.78 -10.01
N ILE A 60 -4.68 -1.87 -9.54
CA ILE A 60 -3.92 -3.01 -9.06
C ILE A 60 -4.31 -4.30 -9.78
N SER A 61 -3.31 -5.07 -10.17
CA SER A 61 -3.45 -6.42 -10.71
C SER A 61 -2.57 -7.34 -9.85
N ALA A 62 -3.18 -8.05 -8.92
CA ALA A 62 -2.46 -8.84 -7.92
C ALA A 62 -3.29 -10.05 -7.48
N CYS A 63 -2.65 -10.96 -6.76
CA CYS A 63 -3.36 -12.04 -6.08
C CYS A 63 -4.26 -11.47 -4.97
N ALA A 64 -5.14 -12.31 -4.43
CA ALA A 64 -6.09 -11.89 -3.41
C ALA A 64 -5.43 -11.23 -2.20
N LEU A 65 -4.23 -11.66 -1.80
CA LEU A 65 -3.51 -11.06 -0.68
C LEU A 65 -3.01 -9.65 -1.00
N GLY A 66 -2.51 -9.44 -2.21
CA GLY A 66 -2.11 -8.10 -2.65
C GLY A 66 -3.31 -7.17 -2.76
N GLN A 67 -4.44 -7.67 -3.26
CA GLN A 67 -5.68 -6.92 -3.32
C GLN A 67 -6.21 -6.59 -1.93
N ALA A 68 -6.17 -7.54 -0.99
CA ALA A 68 -6.58 -7.30 0.39
C ALA A 68 -5.69 -6.24 1.06
N SER A 69 -4.38 -6.32 0.83
CA SER A 69 -3.44 -5.31 1.34
C SER A 69 -3.77 -3.91 0.79
N ALA A 70 -4.07 -3.82 -0.52
CA ALA A 70 -4.47 -2.54 -1.12
C ALA A 70 -5.76 -2.01 -0.50
N ALA A 71 -6.72 -2.88 -0.19
CA ALA A 71 -7.96 -2.47 0.47
C ALA A 71 -7.68 -1.92 1.87
N LEU A 72 -6.86 -2.60 2.65
CA LEU A 72 -6.49 -2.16 4.00
C LEU A 72 -5.70 -0.85 3.96
N MET A 73 -4.82 -0.69 3.00
CA MET A 73 -4.11 0.57 2.80
C MET A 73 -5.09 1.69 2.45
N GLY A 74 -5.94 1.46 1.47
CA GLY A 74 -6.88 2.48 1.00
C GLY A 74 -7.85 2.97 2.06
N GLN A 75 -8.26 2.10 2.98
CA GLN A 75 -9.19 2.46 4.04
C GLN A 75 -8.65 3.54 4.98
N ASP A 76 -7.34 3.58 5.20
CA ASP A 76 -6.73 4.46 6.19
C ASP A 76 -5.66 5.40 5.60
N ILE A 77 -5.59 5.52 4.27
CA ILE A 77 -4.52 6.25 3.59
C ILE A 77 -4.69 7.77 3.65
N ILE A 78 -5.91 8.27 3.63
CA ILE A 78 -6.15 9.72 3.58
C ILE A 78 -5.63 10.37 4.86
N GLY A 79 -4.86 11.44 4.71
CA GLY A 79 -4.26 12.16 5.82
C GLY A 79 -2.88 11.66 6.23
N ARG A 80 -2.36 10.63 5.59
CA ARG A 80 -1.04 10.08 5.95
C ARG A 80 0.09 10.89 5.35
N SER A 81 1.20 10.94 6.09
CA SER A 81 2.45 11.56 5.65
C SER A 81 3.42 10.51 5.14
N LEU A 82 4.46 10.94 4.43
CA LEU A 82 5.48 10.02 3.92
C LEU A 82 6.23 9.27 5.03
N PRO A 83 6.66 9.93 6.13
CA PRO A 83 7.30 9.20 7.23
C PRO A 83 6.41 8.10 7.82
N GLU A 84 5.09 8.35 7.95
CA GLU A 84 4.15 7.35 8.45
C GLU A 84 4.08 6.15 7.51
N LEU A 85 4.04 6.39 6.21
CA LEU A 85 3.98 5.30 5.22
C LEU A 85 5.26 4.48 5.21
N LYS A 86 6.42 5.13 5.31
CA LYS A 86 7.71 4.43 5.38
C LYS A 86 7.82 3.58 6.64
N GLU A 87 7.39 4.12 7.79
CA GLU A 87 7.39 3.38 9.04
C GLU A 87 6.43 2.18 8.97
N THR A 88 5.26 2.37 8.36
CA THR A 88 4.30 1.28 8.17
C THR A 88 4.89 0.16 7.30
N LEU A 89 5.55 0.51 6.21
CA LEU A 89 6.20 -0.50 5.36
C LEU A 89 7.28 -1.25 6.12
N ARG A 90 8.08 -0.54 6.91
CA ARG A 90 9.11 -1.17 7.75
C ARG A 90 8.48 -2.17 8.72
N GLN A 91 7.43 -1.76 9.42
CA GLN A 91 6.70 -2.62 10.35
C GLN A 91 6.06 -3.82 9.64
N LEU A 92 5.46 -3.57 8.48
CA LEU A 92 4.82 -4.65 7.71
C LEU A 92 5.83 -5.72 7.31
N LYS A 93 6.98 -5.32 6.82
CA LYS A 93 8.05 -6.26 6.46
C LYS A 93 8.52 -7.07 7.67
N ALA A 94 8.72 -6.42 8.81
CA ALA A 94 9.14 -7.08 10.04
C ALA A 94 8.05 -8.04 10.57
N TYR A 95 6.79 -7.61 10.48
CA TYR A 95 5.65 -8.43 10.88
C TYR A 95 5.54 -9.69 10.02
N LEU A 96 5.65 -9.54 8.70
CA LEU A 96 5.59 -10.68 7.78
C LEU A 96 6.77 -11.63 7.98
N ALA A 97 7.94 -11.12 8.36
CA ALA A 97 9.12 -11.92 8.64
C ALA A 97 9.06 -12.62 10.01
N GLY A 98 8.04 -12.34 10.82
CA GLY A 98 7.91 -12.91 12.16
C GLY A 98 8.76 -12.22 13.23
N GLU A 99 9.36 -11.07 12.91
CA GLU A 99 10.23 -10.35 13.84
C GLU A 99 9.48 -9.53 14.87
N ILE A 100 8.28 -9.07 14.52
CA ILE A 100 7.40 -8.34 15.44
C ILE A 100 5.99 -8.93 15.36
N GLU A 101 5.19 -8.71 16.41
CA GLU A 101 3.84 -9.28 16.52
C GLU A 101 2.73 -8.28 16.18
N ASP A 102 3.04 -7.00 16.09
CA ASP A 102 2.05 -5.95 15.86
C ASP A 102 2.54 -4.97 14.78
N VAL A 103 1.58 -4.43 14.01
CA VAL A 103 1.81 -3.32 13.09
C VAL A 103 1.11 -2.10 13.69
N THR A 104 1.79 -1.43 14.63
CA THR A 104 1.17 -0.35 15.42
C THR A 104 0.80 0.87 14.60
N SER A 105 1.55 1.15 13.55
CA SER A 105 1.29 2.28 12.65
C SER A 105 0.08 2.04 11.74
N TRP A 106 -0.30 0.76 11.53
CA TRP A 106 -1.44 0.38 10.67
C TRP A 106 -2.04 -0.93 11.17
N PRO A 107 -2.77 -0.90 12.31
CA PRO A 107 -3.21 -2.14 12.98
C PRO A 107 -4.07 -3.06 12.12
N SER A 108 -4.84 -2.53 11.18
CA SER A 108 -5.69 -3.35 10.33
C SER A 108 -4.91 -4.36 9.48
N LEU A 109 -3.62 -4.11 9.24
CA LEU A 109 -2.76 -5.04 8.50
C LEU A 109 -2.58 -6.39 9.20
N MET A 110 -2.86 -6.46 10.50
CA MET A 110 -2.81 -7.74 11.22
C MET A 110 -3.87 -8.74 10.74
N ALA A 111 -4.86 -8.28 9.97
CA ALA A 111 -5.79 -9.17 9.27
C ALA A 111 -5.09 -10.12 8.28
N LEU A 112 -3.84 -9.80 7.91
CA LEU A 112 -3.04 -10.60 6.98
C LEU A 112 -2.14 -11.62 7.70
N SER A 113 -2.39 -11.90 8.97
CA SER A 113 -1.56 -12.79 9.80
C SER A 113 -1.34 -14.18 9.19
N ALA A 114 -2.34 -14.73 8.51
CA ALA A 114 -2.25 -16.04 7.87
C ALA A 114 -1.18 -16.09 6.77
N ALA A 115 -0.78 -14.94 6.24
CA ALA A 115 0.24 -14.86 5.18
C ALA A 115 1.67 -14.84 5.72
N ARG A 116 1.87 -14.69 7.03
CA ARG A 116 3.22 -14.60 7.62
C ARG A 116 4.11 -15.78 7.25
N PRO A 117 3.64 -17.06 7.29
CA PRO A 117 4.49 -18.18 6.86
C PRO A 117 4.68 -18.30 5.35
N HIS A 118 3.96 -17.55 4.55
CA HIS A 118 3.95 -17.69 3.09
C HIS A 118 4.83 -16.63 2.42
N LYS A 119 6.14 -16.83 2.48
CA LYS A 119 7.15 -15.85 2.01
C LYS A 119 6.96 -15.42 0.56
N GLY A 120 6.52 -16.32 -0.30
CA GLY A 120 6.27 -16.01 -1.71
C GLY A 120 5.16 -14.99 -1.95
N ARG A 121 4.33 -14.72 -0.95
CA ARG A 121 3.23 -13.74 -1.02
C ARG A 121 3.59 -12.38 -0.43
N HIS A 122 4.71 -12.27 0.28
CA HIS A 122 5.08 -11.04 0.99
C HIS A 122 5.29 -9.87 0.03
N GLY A 123 5.87 -10.12 -1.14
CA GLY A 123 6.06 -9.07 -2.16
C GLY A 123 4.76 -8.43 -2.61
N ALA A 124 3.71 -9.24 -2.86
CA ALA A 124 2.40 -8.74 -3.24
C ALA A 124 1.76 -7.92 -2.12
N ILE A 125 1.95 -8.33 -0.87
CA ILE A 125 1.39 -7.64 0.30
C ILE A 125 2.06 -6.28 0.51
N CYS A 126 3.37 -6.18 0.30
CA CYS A 126 4.12 -4.93 0.45
C CYS A 126 3.93 -3.97 -0.74
N LEU A 127 3.55 -4.49 -1.90
CA LEU A 127 3.46 -3.72 -3.14
C LEU A 127 2.60 -2.45 -3.03
N PRO A 128 1.40 -2.46 -2.42
CA PRO A 128 0.60 -1.23 -2.31
C PRO A 128 1.34 -0.12 -1.57
N PHE A 129 2.01 -0.44 -0.47
CA PHE A 129 2.77 0.55 0.30
C PHE A 129 3.99 1.04 -0.45
N GLU A 130 4.70 0.15 -1.11
CA GLU A 130 5.86 0.55 -1.93
C GLU A 130 5.44 1.48 -3.07
N THR A 131 4.30 1.21 -3.70
CA THR A 131 3.81 2.01 -4.82
C THR A 131 3.33 3.39 -4.36
N VAL A 132 2.57 3.46 -3.25
CA VAL A 132 2.10 4.76 -2.74
C VAL A 132 3.27 5.62 -2.26
N ILE A 133 4.28 5.01 -1.64
CA ILE A 133 5.49 5.72 -1.24
C ILE A 133 6.18 6.32 -2.46
N ALA A 134 6.33 5.54 -3.54
CA ALA A 134 6.97 6.03 -4.76
C ALA A 134 6.17 7.17 -5.40
N ALA A 135 4.83 7.08 -5.42
CA ALA A 135 3.98 8.15 -5.92
C ALA A 135 4.10 9.41 -5.07
N PHE A 136 4.15 9.25 -3.76
CA PHE A 136 4.33 10.35 -2.81
C PHE A 136 5.68 11.04 -3.04
N GLU A 137 6.74 10.27 -3.18
CA GLU A 137 8.07 10.81 -3.44
C GLU A 137 8.11 11.56 -4.77
N ALA A 138 7.44 11.04 -5.80
CA ALA A 138 7.33 11.72 -7.08
C ALA A 138 6.58 13.06 -6.94
N ALA A 139 5.53 13.08 -6.12
CA ALA A 139 4.78 14.32 -5.83
C ALA A 139 5.66 15.38 -5.15
N MET A 140 6.51 14.95 -4.22
CA MET A 140 7.40 15.87 -3.52
C MET A 140 8.47 16.44 -4.43
N VAL A 141 9.03 15.62 -5.33
CA VAL A 141 9.99 16.08 -6.33
C VAL A 141 9.34 17.11 -7.26
N ALA A 142 8.14 16.82 -7.77
CA ALA A 142 7.42 17.71 -8.67
C ALA A 142 7.11 19.05 -8.00
N LYS A 143 6.70 19.05 -6.73
CA LYS A 143 6.44 20.29 -5.98
C LYS A 143 7.72 21.12 -5.77
N THR A 144 8.83 20.46 -5.49
CA THR A 144 10.13 21.13 -5.34
C THR A 144 10.58 21.76 -6.66
N GLU A 145 10.42 21.06 -7.77
CA GLU A 145 10.78 21.55 -9.10
C GLU A 145 9.89 22.71 -9.57
N ALA A 146 8.64 22.75 -9.10
CA ALA A 146 7.68 23.80 -9.47
C ALA A 146 7.89 25.10 -8.68
N LEU A 147 8.73 25.11 -7.63
CA LEU A 147 9.01 26.30 -6.87
C LEU A 147 9.85 27.29 -7.71
N PRO A 148 9.54 28.60 -7.66
CA PRO A 148 10.36 29.59 -8.36
C PRO A 148 11.78 29.60 -7.80
N ALA A 149 12.73 29.81 -8.70
CA ALA A 149 14.14 29.89 -8.35
C ALA A 149 14.43 31.11 -7.44
#